data_d5ec9b95ba2ed894385a3220cdfa4992
#
_entry.id   d5ec9b95ba2ed894385a3220cdfa4992
#
_cell.length_a   1.000
_cell.length_b   1.000
_cell.length_c   1.000
_cell.angle_alpha   90.00
_cell.angle_beta   90.00
_cell.angle_gamma   90.00
#
_symmetry.space_group_name_H-M   'P 1'
#
loop_
_entity.id
_entity.type
_entity.pdbx_description
1 polymer ?
#
loop_
_entity_poly.entity_id
_entity_poly.type
_entity_poly.pdbx_seq_one_letter_code
_entity_poly.pdbx_strand_id
1 'polypeptide(L)'
;YRGAGRFADRAYAGAELLGAMLDKNCYRASACLSFIRLELLRNAGLRFYPGMLHEDELFTPQLYLSAARIGRIDRPFFKRRVREGSIMGAAFSMRNMTGYLTAARELRRWASAHDAATRRLIGRLTARFLNPAARNAWALPLRERLRIARALAAYPGVKAGSYARLLGKRPLRKLLRR
;
A
#
# COMPACT_ATOMS: atom_id res chain seq x y z
N TYR A 1 0.30 -12.01 -10.84
CA TYR A 1 -0.26 -10.66 -11.02
C TYR A 1 -1.09 -10.56 -12.32
N ARG A 2 -2.11 -11.41 -12.42
CA ARG A 2 -3.11 -11.32 -13.50
C ARG A 2 -4.01 -10.12 -13.22
N GLY A 3 -4.26 -9.25 -14.22
CA GLY A 3 -5.17 -8.11 -14.11
C GLY A 3 -4.50 -6.74 -14.15
N ALA A 4 -3.27 -6.64 -14.66
CA ALA A 4 -2.72 -5.36 -15.05
C ALA A 4 -3.60 -4.76 -16.15
N GLY A 5 -4.19 -3.59 -15.90
CA GLY A 5 -4.98 -2.88 -16.90
C GLY A 5 -4.19 -2.72 -18.20
N ARG A 6 -4.88 -2.66 -19.32
CA ARG A 6 -4.24 -2.38 -20.60
C ARG A 6 -3.72 -0.94 -20.59
N PHE A 7 -2.44 -0.79 -20.84
CA PHE A 7 -1.75 0.49 -20.99
C PHE A 7 -1.14 0.55 -22.39
N ALA A 8 -1.04 1.74 -22.97
CA ALA A 8 -0.36 1.90 -24.24
C ALA A 8 1.14 1.59 -24.09
N ASP A 9 1.75 1.12 -25.18
CA ASP A 9 3.20 0.85 -25.22
C ASP A 9 3.96 2.16 -25.43
N ARG A 10 4.15 2.90 -24.36
CA ARG A 10 4.89 4.17 -24.30
C ARG A 10 5.46 4.39 -22.91
N ALA A 11 6.34 5.37 -22.81
CA ALA A 11 6.76 5.88 -21.51
C ALA A 11 5.70 6.82 -20.91
N TYR A 12 5.56 6.76 -19.59
CA TYR A 12 4.65 7.58 -18.78
C TYR A 12 5.44 8.43 -17.81
N ALA A 13 4.92 9.62 -17.46
CA ALA A 13 5.34 10.30 -16.25
C ALA A 13 4.88 9.47 -15.03
N GLY A 14 5.68 9.50 -13.94
CA GLY A 14 5.38 8.66 -12.78
C GLY A 14 4.03 8.94 -12.15
N ALA A 15 3.64 10.22 -12.01
CA ALA A 15 2.33 10.60 -11.47
C ALA A 15 1.18 10.16 -12.40
N GLU A 16 1.36 10.28 -13.72
CA GLU A 16 0.39 9.83 -14.72
C GLU A 16 0.14 8.31 -14.61
N LEU A 17 1.23 7.53 -14.59
CA LEU A 17 1.13 6.08 -14.49
C LEU A 17 0.48 5.64 -13.17
N LEU A 18 0.92 6.20 -12.05
CA LEU A 18 0.36 5.90 -10.73
C LEU A 18 -1.15 6.22 -10.68
N GLY A 19 -1.55 7.39 -11.19
CA GLY A 19 -2.95 7.79 -11.29
C GLY A 19 -3.77 6.79 -12.10
N ALA A 20 -3.31 6.45 -13.30
CA ALA A 20 -3.98 5.49 -14.19
C ALA A 20 -4.06 4.08 -13.58
N MET A 21 -3.01 3.63 -12.84
CA MET A 21 -3.04 2.34 -12.13
C MET A 21 -4.05 2.34 -10.98
N LEU A 22 -4.21 3.47 -10.27
CA LEU A 22 -5.22 3.62 -9.22
C LEU A 22 -6.64 3.61 -9.80
N ASP A 23 -6.87 4.31 -10.92
CA ASP A 23 -8.17 4.36 -11.62
C ASP A 23 -8.59 2.97 -12.11
N LYS A 24 -7.66 2.22 -12.70
CA LYS A 24 -7.87 0.86 -13.18
C LYS A 24 -7.83 -0.20 -12.08
N ASN A 25 -7.65 0.20 -10.81
CA ASN A 25 -7.53 -0.71 -9.66
C ASN A 25 -6.46 -1.82 -9.83
N CYS A 26 -5.38 -1.55 -10.58
CA CYS A 26 -4.32 -2.51 -10.88
C CYS A 26 -2.97 -2.20 -10.22
N TYR A 27 -2.86 -1.11 -9.46
CA TYR A 27 -1.65 -0.81 -8.70
C TYR A 27 -1.30 -1.93 -7.72
N ARG A 28 -0.02 -2.26 -7.65
CA ARG A 28 0.56 -3.19 -6.67
C ARG A 28 1.90 -2.62 -6.18
N ALA A 29 2.01 -2.45 -4.88
CA ALA A 29 3.28 -2.12 -4.25
C ALA A 29 4.18 -3.36 -4.27
N SER A 30 5.24 -3.32 -5.05
CA SER A 30 6.25 -4.39 -5.06
C SER A 30 7.52 -3.91 -5.78
N ALA A 31 8.60 -3.71 -5.05
CA ALA A 31 9.89 -3.34 -5.61
C ALA A 31 10.45 -4.42 -6.55
N CYS A 32 10.14 -5.70 -6.29
CA CYS A 32 10.56 -6.84 -7.11
C CYS A 32 10.03 -6.81 -8.55
N LEU A 33 9.05 -5.96 -8.85
CA LEU A 33 8.48 -5.80 -10.18
C LEU A 33 9.09 -4.64 -10.97
N SER A 34 10.15 -4.04 -10.46
CA SER A 34 10.75 -2.83 -11.04
C SER A 34 12.22 -3.03 -11.37
N PHE A 35 12.61 -2.62 -12.58
CA PHE A 35 14.00 -2.37 -12.93
C PHE A 35 14.25 -0.86 -12.78
N ILE A 36 15.19 -0.49 -11.94
CA ILE A 36 15.37 0.90 -11.51
C ILE A 36 16.78 1.36 -11.83
N ARG A 37 16.91 2.52 -12.46
CA ARG A 37 18.22 3.15 -12.62
C ARG A 37 18.76 3.54 -11.25
N LEU A 38 19.98 3.13 -10.94
CA LEU A 38 20.61 3.40 -9.64
C LEU A 38 20.72 4.89 -9.34
N GLU A 39 20.97 5.70 -10.37
CA GLU A 39 21.01 7.16 -10.28
C GLU A 39 19.68 7.75 -9.75
N LEU A 40 18.54 7.23 -10.20
CA LEU A 40 17.23 7.67 -9.68
C LEU A 40 17.13 7.44 -8.17
N LEU A 41 17.55 6.26 -7.69
CA LEU A 41 17.53 5.95 -6.26
C LEU A 41 18.42 6.89 -5.47
N ARG A 42 19.63 7.17 -5.97
CA ARG A 42 20.61 8.04 -5.32
C ARG A 42 20.14 9.49 -5.29
N ASN A 43 19.70 10.02 -6.44
CA ASN A 43 19.30 11.42 -6.58
C ASN A 43 18.01 11.73 -5.80
N ALA A 44 17.07 10.79 -5.74
CA ALA A 44 15.84 10.93 -4.98
C ALA A 44 15.97 10.49 -3.50
N GLY A 45 17.14 10.02 -3.08
CA GLY A 45 17.39 9.56 -1.70
C GLY A 45 16.49 8.39 -1.28
N LEU A 46 16.01 7.58 -2.24
CA LEU A 46 15.05 6.51 -1.96
C LEU A 46 15.71 5.32 -1.26
N ARG A 47 15.15 4.95 -0.14
CA ARG A 47 15.57 3.79 0.66
C ARG A 47 14.37 3.08 1.24
N PHE A 48 14.51 1.79 1.50
CA PHE A 48 13.53 1.05 2.29
C PHE A 48 13.55 1.53 3.74
N TYR A 49 12.38 1.59 4.34
CA TYR A 49 12.24 1.93 5.77
C TYR A 49 12.65 0.72 6.62
N PRO A 50 13.69 0.83 7.47
CA PRO A 50 14.21 -0.32 8.23
C PRO A 50 13.16 -0.91 9.18
N GLY A 51 13.11 -2.26 9.26
CA GLY A 51 12.30 -2.99 10.22
C GLY A 51 10.78 -2.91 10.06
N MET A 52 10.30 -2.24 9.00
CA MET A 52 8.87 -2.09 8.71
C MET A 52 8.35 -3.28 7.88
N LEU A 53 7.16 -3.78 8.19
CA LEU A 53 6.39 -4.61 7.25
C LEU A 53 5.66 -3.71 6.25
N HIS A 54 5.47 -4.20 5.03
CA HIS A 54 4.84 -3.46 3.93
C HIS A 54 5.63 -2.21 3.51
N GLU A 55 6.95 -2.29 3.58
CA GLU A 55 7.90 -1.26 3.15
C GLU A 55 7.70 -0.85 1.69
N ASP A 56 7.24 -1.78 0.85
CA ASP A 56 6.89 -1.53 -0.54
C ASP A 56 5.77 -0.50 -0.71
N GLU A 57 4.82 -0.42 0.25
CA GLU A 57 3.73 0.58 0.21
C GLU A 57 4.24 2.01 0.43
N LEU A 58 5.41 2.17 1.02
CA LEU A 58 6.09 3.46 1.13
C LEU A 58 7.03 3.70 -0.07
N PHE A 59 7.88 2.72 -0.36
CA PHE A 59 8.95 2.86 -1.35
C PHE A 59 8.42 3.01 -2.79
N THR A 60 7.49 2.16 -3.22
CA THR A 60 7.05 2.11 -4.62
C THR A 60 6.36 3.40 -5.09
N PRO A 61 5.46 4.05 -4.30
CA PRO A 61 4.88 5.32 -4.71
C PRO A 61 5.90 6.45 -4.82
N GLN A 62 6.86 6.53 -3.88
CA GLN A 62 7.94 7.51 -3.94
C GLN A 62 8.79 7.29 -5.18
N LEU A 63 9.14 6.03 -5.50
CA LEU A 63 9.86 5.67 -6.72
C LEU A 63 9.12 6.16 -7.97
N TYR A 64 7.81 5.87 -8.07
CA TYR A 64 7.03 6.28 -9.24
C TYR A 64 6.97 7.81 -9.37
N LEU A 65 6.67 8.50 -8.27
CA LEU A 65 6.51 9.95 -8.29
C LEU A 65 7.83 10.71 -8.47
N SER A 66 8.97 10.07 -8.18
CA SER A 66 10.31 10.62 -8.45
C SER A 66 10.78 10.33 -9.87
N ALA A 67 10.15 9.43 -10.59
CA ALA A 67 10.58 9.04 -11.93
C ALA A 67 9.98 9.95 -13.01
N ALA A 68 10.82 10.61 -13.79
CA ALA A 68 10.39 11.41 -14.94
C ALA A 68 9.77 10.53 -16.04
N ARG A 69 10.28 9.31 -16.22
CA ARG A 69 9.84 8.38 -17.25
C ARG A 69 9.79 6.96 -16.73
N ILE A 70 8.66 6.29 -16.92
CA ILE A 70 8.46 4.88 -16.57
C ILE A 70 7.96 4.15 -17.82
N GLY A 71 8.72 3.13 -18.26
CA GLY A 71 8.26 2.17 -19.25
C GLY A 71 7.58 0.98 -18.59
N ARG A 72 6.81 0.22 -19.37
CA ARG A 72 6.17 -1.02 -18.95
C ARG A 72 6.64 -2.16 -19.84
N ILE A 73 6.90 -3.31 -19.23
CA ILE A 73 7.18 -4.55 -19.92
C ILE A 73 6.04 -5.53 -19.60
N ASP A 74 5.25 -5.89 -20.61
CA ASP A 74 4.09 -6.77 -20.46
C ASP A 74 4.48 -8.24 -20.68
N ARG A 75 5.44 -8.69 -19.90
CA ARG A 75 5.91 -10.08 -19.91
C ARG A 75 6.08 -10.59 -18.47
N PRO A 76 5.81 -11.87 -18.18
CA PRO A 76 5.93 -12.45 -16.84
C PRO A 76 7.40 -12.78 -16.52
N PHE A 77 8.20 -11.80 -16.12
CA PHE A 77 9.60 -12.02 -15.72
C PHE A 77 9.78 -12.51 -14.31
N PHE A 78 8.80 -12.27 -13.43
CA PHE A 78 8.93 -12.56 -12.02
C PHE A 78 8.12 -13.79 -11.64
N LYS A 79 8.82 -14.84 -11.15
CA LYS A 79 8.20 -16.04 -10.56
C LYS A 79 8.22 -15.93 -9.04
N ARG A 80 7.06 -15.83 -8.44
CA ARG A 80 6.91 -15.81 -6.99
C ARG A 80 6.75 -17.22 -6.44
N ARG A 81 7.68 -17.63 -5.58
CA ARG A 81 7.53 -18.87 -4.81
C ARG A 81 6.57 -18.63 -3.63
N VAL A 82 5.55 -19.48 -3.51
CA VAL A 82 4.73 -19.56 -2.31
C VAL A 82 5.38 -20.62 -1.41
N ARG A 83 5.68 -20.28 -0.16
CA ARG A 83 6.26 -21.18 0.82
C ARG A 83 5.53 -21.08 2.14
N GLU A 84 5.46 -22.17 2.85
CA GLU A 84 4.93 -22.24 4.21
C GLU A 84 5.74 -21.31 5.15
N GLY A 85 5.09 -20.70 6.15
CA GLY A 85 5.74 -19.75 7.06
C GLY A 85 6.07 -18.38 6.46
N SER A 86 5.62 -18.08 5.21
CA SER A 86 5.83 -16.75 4.62
C SER A 86 4.95 -15.69 5.30
N ILE A 87 5.46 -14.45 5.42
CA ILE A 87 4.73 -13.29 5.96
C ILE A 87 3.34 -13.12 5.32
N MET A 88 3.20 -13.49 4.04
CA MET A 88 1.95 -13.36 3.31
C MET A 88 0.88 -14.39 3.71
N GLY A 89 1.27 -15.51 4.30
CA GLY A 89 0.36 -16.54 4.84
C GLY A 89 0.04 -16.36 6.33
N ALA A 90 0.76 -15.46 7.01
CA ALA A 90 0.57 -15.24 8.45
C ALA A 90 -0.74 -14.48 8.74
N ALA A 91 -1.30 -14.72 9.94
CA ALA A 91 -2.45 -13.98 10.41
C ALA A 91 -2.14 -12.47 10.54
N PHE A 92 -3.14 -11.63 10.25
CA PHE A 92 -3.00 -10.19 10.40
C PHE A 92 -2.75 -9.82 11.87
N SER A 93 -1.74 -9.00 12.12
CA SER A 93 -1.27 -8.62 13.46
C SER A 93 -1.12 -7.09 13.60
N MET A 94 -0.87 -6.61 14.80
CA MET A 94 -0.51 -5.19 15.02
C MET A 94 0.75 -4.78 14.23
N ARG A 95 1.69 -5.70 14.01
CA ARG A 95 2.89 -5.42 13.22
C ARG A 95 2.53 -5.05 11.77
N ASN A 96 1.54 -5.73 11.17
CA ASN A 96 1.02 -5.35 9.85
C ASN A 96 0.38 -3.97 9.87
N MET A 97 -0.49 -3.69 10.86
CA MET A 97 -1.18 -2.41 10.97
C MET A 97 -0.20 -1.25 11.21
N THR A 98 0.80 -1.46 12.06
CA THR A 98 1.87 -0.47 12.30
C THR A 98 2.62 -0.17 11.02
N GLY A 99 2.95 -1.18 10.21
CA GLY A 99 3.58 -0.99 8.91
C GLY A 99 2.75 -0.10 7.98
N TYR A 100 1.47 -0.40 7.82
CA TYR A 100 0.57 0.42 7.00
C TYR A 100 0.40 1.86 7.52
N LEU A 101 0.25 2.05 8.83
CA LEU A 101 0.15 3.40 9.43
C LEU A 101 1.46 4.19 9.27
N THR A 102 2.61 3.52 9.41
CA THR A 102 3.91 4.13 9.17
C THR A 102 4.05 4.53 7.70
N ALA A 103 3.75 3.64 6.76
CA ALA A 103 3.78 3.96 5.33
C ALA A 103 2.88 5.18 5.01
N ALA A 104 1.65 5.20 5.54
CA ALA A 104 0.73 6.31 5.30
C ALA A 104 1.23 7.64 5.88
N ARG A 105 1.80 7.62 7.09
CA ARG A 105 2.39 8.79 7.74
C ARG A 105 3.56 9.34 6.95
N GLU A 106 4.52 8.50 6.59
CA GLU A 106 5.72 8.90 5.87
C GLU A 106 5.39 9.38 4.45
N LEU A 107 4.44 8.74 3.75
CA LEU A 107 3.96 9.21 2.45
C LEU A 107 3.30 10.59 2.55
N ARG A 108 2.49 10.85 3.56
CA ARG A 108 1.90 12.18 3.77
C ARG A 108 2.95 13.23 4.06
N ARG A 109 3.94 12.90 4.92
CA ARG A 109 5.07 13.77 5.22
C ARG A 109 5.87 14.08 3.96
N TRP A 110 6.21 13.07 3.18
CA TRP A 110 6.92 13.25 1.92
C TRP A 110 6.10 14.11 0.93
N ALA A 111 4.82 13.82 0.77
CA ALA A 111 3.94 14.54 -0.14
C ALA A 111 3.70 16.01 0.26
N SER A 112 3.93 16.40 1.53
CA SER A 112 3.73 17.79 1.97
C SER A 112 4.69 18.78 1.27
N ALA A 113 5.85 18.32 0.82
CA ALA A 113 6.81 19.08 0.04
C ALA A 113 6.50 19.09 -1.47
N HIS A 114 5.39 18.50 -1.91
CA HIS A 114 5.03 18.35 -3.32
C HIS A 114 3.73 19.12 -3.64
N ASP A 115 3.36 19.14 -4.92
CA ASP A 115 2.17 19.82 -5.41
C ASP A 115 0.85 19.17 -4.93
N ALA A 116 -0.26 19.87 -5.18
CA ALA A 116 -1.59 19.41 -4.78
C ALA A 116 -2.02 18.13 -5.50
N ALA A 117 -1.56 17.90 -6.74
CA ALA A 117 -1.89 16.69 -7.50
C ALA A 117 -1.21 15.46 -6.87
N THR A 118 0.06 15.58 -6.52
CA THR A 118 0.82 14.54 -5.79
C THR A 118 0.19 14.23 -4.44
N ARG A 119 -0.19 15.26 -3.67
CA ARG A 119 -0.89 15.07 -2.38
C ARG A 119 -2.22 14.30 -2.54
N ARG A 120 -2.99 14.62 -3.59
CA ARG A 120 -4.24 13.87 -3.90
C ARG A 120 -3.98 12.42 -4.26
N LEU A 121 -2.97 12.14 -5.10
CA LEU A 121 -2.59 10.77 -5.44
C LEU A 121 -2.19 9.96 -4.21
N ILE A 122 -1.36 10.55 -3.33
CA ILE A 122 -0.97 9.89 -2.06
C ILE A 122 -2.19 9.68 -1.14
N GLY A 123 -3.14 10.62 -1.08
CA GLY A 123 -4.39 10.43 -0.34
C GLY A 123 -5.21 9.25 -0.85
N ARG A 124 -5.35 9.11 -2.16
CA ARG A 124 -6.03 7.96 -2.80
C ARG A 124 -5.31 6.64 -2.53
N LEU A 125 -3.99 6.66 -2.65
CA LEU A 125 -3.15 5.49 -2.41
C LEU A 125 -3.22 5.02 -0.96
N THR A 126 -3.07 5.94 0.01
CA THR A 126 -3.14 5.60 1.43
C THR A 126 -4.51 5.03 1.80
N ALA A 127 -5.60 5.59 1.26
CA ALA A 127 -6.94 5.04 1.43
C ALA A 127 -7.04 3.61 0.87
N ARG A 128 -6.38 3.33 -0.26
CA ARG A 128 -6.41 2.02 -0.92
C ARG A 128 -5.84 0.91 -0.04
N PHE A 129 -4.76 1.13 0.70
CA PHE A 129 -4.21 0.10 1.57
C PHE A 129 -4.73 0.17 3.02
N LEU A 130 -5.08 1.36 3.54
CA LEU A 130 -5.63 1.48 4.90
C LEU A 130 -7.03 0.88 5.03
N ASN A 131 -7.89 0.99 4.00
CA ASN A 131 -9.23 0.41 4.06
C ASN A 131 -9.22 -1.13 4.24
N PRO A 132 -8.50 -1.93 3.42
CA PRO A 132 -8.41 -3.37 3.67
C PRO A 132 -7.66 -3.70 4.97
N ALA A 133 -6.61 -2.95 5.34
CA ALA A 133 -5.90 -3.15 6.61
C ALA A 133 -6.85 -2.97 7.80
N ALA A 134 -7.67 -1.92 7.82
CA ALA A 134 -8.68 -1.69 8.86
C ALA A 134 -9.69 -2.85 8.93
N ARG A 135 -10.16 -3.34 7.78
CA ARG A 135 -11.08 -4.50 7.76
C ARG A 135 -10.43 -5.79 8.27
N ASN A 136 -9.15 -6.01 7.98
CA ASN A 136 -8.42 -7.19 8.47
C ASN A 136 -8.11 -7.10 9.96
N ALA A 137 -7.94 -5.89 10.50
CA ALA A 137 -7.68 -5.64 11.91
C ALA A 137 -8.88 -6.00 12.83
N TRP A 138 -10.07 -6.32 12.28
CA TRP A 138 -11.21 -6.80 13.08
C TRP A 138 -10.88 -8.05 13.90
N ALA A 139 -9.90 -8.85 13.46
CA ALA A 139 -9.45 -10.06 14.15
C ALA A 139 -8.65 -9.76 15.43
N LEU A 140 -8.18 -8.52 15.60
CA LEU A 140 -7.40 -8.09 16.77
C LEU A 140 -8.27 -7.86 18.00
N PRO A 141 -7.68 -7.83 19.22
CA PRO A 141 -8.36 -7.46 20.46
C PRO A 141 -9.01 -6.08 20.36
N LEU A 142 -10.14 -5.88 21.06
CA LEU A 142 -10.91 -4.62 21.00
C LEU A 142 -10.06 -3.38 21.34
N ARG A 143 -9.20 -3.48 22.35
CA ARG A 143 -8.29 -2.40 22.74
C ARG A 143 -7.40 -1.93 21.58
N GLU A 144 -6.86 -2.86 20.80
CA GLU A 144 -6.05 -2.57 19.62
C GLU A 144 -6.90 -1.95 18.51
N ARG A 145 -8.10 -2.48 18.26
CA ARG A 145 -9.03 -1.95 17.25
C ARG A 145 -9.43 -0.50 17.55
N LEU A 146 -9.64 -0.15 18.81
CA LEU A 146 -9.92 1.24 19.23
C LEU A 146 -8.72 2.16 18.99
N ARG A 147 -7.49 1.69 19.28
CA ARG A 147 -6.26 2.44 18.96
C ARG A 147 -6.13 2.68 17.45
N ILE A 148 -6.38 1.65 16.65
CA ILE A 148 -6.36 1.73 15.18
C ILE A 148 -7.41 2.72 14.69
N ALA A 149 -8.65 2.67 15.19
CA ALA A 149 -9.71 3.58 14.79
C ALA A 149 -9.33 5.05 15.04
N ARG A 150 -8.73 5.34 16.19
CA ARG A 150 -8.21 6.70 16.51
C ARG A 150 -7.11 7.12 15.53
N ALA A 151 -6.15 6.25 15.25
CA ALA A 151 -5.06 6.55 14.30
C ALA A 151 -5.59 6.78 12.87
N LEU A 152 -6.59 6.03 12.44
CA LEU A 152 -7.21 6.15 11.12
C LEU A 152 -8.01 7.44 10.94
N ALA A 153 -8.46 8.10 12.02
CA ALA A 153 -9.19 9.37 11.96
C ALA A 153 -8.40 10.49 11.26
N ALA A 154 -7.07 10.40 11.26
CA ALA A 154 -6.20 11.32 10.53
C ALA A 154 -6.23 11.12 8.99
N TYR A 155 -6.94 10.10 8.48
CA TYR A 155 -6.95 9.72 7.06
C TYR A 155 -8.37 9.77 6.49
N PRO A 156 -8.80 10.88 5.91
CA PRO A 156 -10.20 11.09 5.46
C PRO A 156 -10.65 10.14 4.35
N GLY A 157 -9.71 9.49 3.65
CA GLY A 157 -10.02 8.47 2.66
C GLY A 157 -10.42 7.10 3.23
N VAL A 158 -10.36 6.91 4.56
CA VAL A 158 -10.82 5.67 5.20
C VAL A 158 -12.35 5.69 5.30
N LYS A 159 -12.98 4.72 4.66
CA LYS A 159 -14.44 4.65 4.50
C LYS A 159 -15.13 4.23 5.81
N ALA A 160 -16.35 4.74 6.05
CA ALA A 160 -17.19 4.37 7.19
C ALA A 160 -17.38 2.85 7.33
N GLY A 161 -17.57 2.13 6.21
CA GLY A 161 -17.66 0.66 6.20
C GLY A 161 -16.40 -0.06 6.71
N SER A 162 -15.22 0.55 6.60
CA SER A 162 -13.99 0.00 7.17
C SER A 162 -13.96 0.15 8.69
N TYR A 163 -14.44 1.27 9.22
CA TYR A 163 -14.64 1.47 10.67
C TYR A 163 -15.72 0.54 11.23
N ALA A 164 -16.85 0.42 10.54
CA ALA A 164 -17.91 -0.50 10.94
C ALA A 164 -17.40 -1.94 11.04
N ARG A 165 -16.59 -2.38 10.06
CA ARG A 165 -15.97 -3.70 10.12
C ARG A 165 -14.96 -3.81 11.25
N LEU A 166 -14.08 -2.81 11.41
CA LEU A 166 -13.04 -2.78 12.44
C LEU A 166 -13.62 -2.87 13.84
N LEU A 167 -14.69 -2.11 14.12
CA LEU A 167 -15.29 -1.99 15.45
C LEU A 167 -16.46 -2.97 15.69
N GLY A 168 -16.94 -3.62 14.63
CA GLY A 168 -18.06 -4.54 14.69
C GLY A 168 -17.81 -5.75 15.61
N LYS A 169 -18.89 -6.35 16.11
CA LYS A 169 -18.83 -7.59 16.91
C LYS A 169 -18.27 -8.72 16.06
N ARG A 170 -17.42 -9.57 16.65
CA ARG A 170 -16.96 -10.80 15.98
C ARG A 170 -18.16 -11.72 15.75
N PRO A 171 -18.42 -12.21 14.53
CA PRO A 171 -19.49 -13.19 14.34
C PRO A 171 -19.10 -14.47 15.10
N LEU A 172 -19.97 -14.92 15.98
CA LEU A 172 -19.82 -16.14 16.82
C LEU A 172 -19.53 -17.43 16.02
N ARG A 173 -19.83 -17.44 14.71
CA ARG A 173 -19.71 -18.61 13.85
C ARG A 173 -18.28 -19.16 13.60
N LYS A 174 -17.21 -18.50 14.04
CA LYS A 174 -15.82 -18.98 13.87
C LYS A 174 -15.21 -19.63 15.14
N LEU A 175 -15.90 -19.64 16.25
CA LEU A 175 -15.44 -20.30 17.48
C LEU A 175 -15.77 -21.82 17.55
N LEU A 176 -16.61 -22.31 16.63
CA LEU A 176 -17.08 -23.71 16.63
C LEU A 176 -16.43 -24.58 15.54
N ARG A 177 -15.36 -24.13 14.91
CA ARG A 177 -14.52 -24.95 14.01
C ARG A 177 -13.08 -24.98 14.54
N ARG A 178 -12.89 -25.74 15.58
CA ARG A 178 -11.65 -26.42 15.94
C ARG A 178 -11.96 -27.89 16.20
#